data_ea2f9bf93b216b8d2b0bedc348ec496f
#
_entry.id   ea2f9bf93b216b8d2b0bedc348ec496f
#
_cell.length_a   1.000
_cell.length_b   1.000
_cell.length_c   1.000
_cell.angle_alpha   90.00
_cell.angle_beta   90.00
_cell.angle_gamma   90.00
#
_symmetry.space_group_name_H-M   'P 1'
#
loop_
_entity.id
_entity.type
_entity.pdbx_description
1 polymer ?
#
loop_
_entity_poly.entity_id
_entity_poly.type
_entity_poly.pdbx_seq_one_letter_code
_entity_poly.pdbx_strand_id
1 'polypeptide(L)'
;RNLKYMIDNYSGLKYDEFVVITSENYRGVFNKLQMFDIYRDGENLYFDLDICIYDKVPNLIRKDLTVLHAWWRDRAHTSFNSSIISWTGDQSHVYETFKKDWYYLQGKYYKGIDEMLEKDFDVKTYDKVCYSIQNNEYEPKNKDYSIMLFNQRQFMMEPGWSGWWSNYFLPR
;
A
#
# COMPACT_ATOMS: atom_id res chain seq x y z
N ARG A 1 -14.83 0.99 -0.78
CA ARG A 1 -15.64 1.17 -2.01
C ARG A 1 -14.87 1.99 -3.06
N ASN A 2 -14.35 3.16 -2.72
CA ASN A 2 -13.64 4.02 -3.68
C ASN A 2 -12.47 3.30 -4.37
N LEU A 3 -11.61 2.62 -3.61
CA LEU A 3 -10.47 1.90 -4.19
C LEU A 3 -10.91 0.86 -5.23
N LYS A 4 -11.91 0.02 -4.90
CA LYS A 4 -12.42 -0.96 -5.87
C LYS A 4 -12.95 -0.28 -7.13
N TYR A 5 -13.70 0.81 -6.98
CA TYR A 5 -14.20 1.57 -8.12
C TYR A 5 -13.07 2.09 -9.02
N MET A 6 -12.00 2.63 -8.41
CA MET A 6 -10.83 3.11 -9.16
C MET A 6 -10.08 1.98 -9.87
N ILE A 7 -9.94 0.83 -9.21
CA ILE A 7 -9.32 -0.35 -9.82
C ILE A 7 -10.13 -0.80 -11.05
N ASP A 8 -11.43 -0.95 -10.90
CA ASP A 8 -12.30 -1.46 -11.96
C ASP A 8 -12.40 -0.53 -13.18
N ASN A 9 -12.33 0.80 -12.95
CA ASN A 9 -12.62 1.78 -14.00
C ASN A 9 -11.39 2.46 -14.61
N TYR A 10 -10.27 2.55 -13.87
CA TYR A 10 -9.13 3.35 -14.31
C TYR A 10 -7.83 2.55 -14.40
N SER A 11 -7.60 1.56 -13.53
CA SER A 11 -6.29 0.93 -13.39
C SER A 11 -5.89 0.07 -14.60
N GLY A 12 -6.84 -0.52 -15.29
CA GLY A 12 -6.60 -1.56 -16.31
C GLY A 12 -6.16 -2.91 -15.74
N LEU A 13 -6.11 -3.06 -14.42
CA LEU A 13 -5.79 -4.33 -13.77
C LEU A 13 -6.91 -5.34 -14.00
N LYS A 14 -6.50 -6.62 -14.15
CA LYS A 14 -7.40 -7.78 -14.13
C LYS A 14 -7.07 -8.58 -12.88
N TYR A 15 -8.09 -9.12 -12.24
CA TYR A 15 -7.95 -9.91 -11.02
C TYR A 15 -9.06 -10.96 -10.97
N ASP A 16 -8.78 -12.10 -10.37
CA ASP A 16 -9.73 -13.17 -10.16
C ASP A 16 -10.56 -12.93 -8.90
N GLU A 17 -9.95 -12.37 -7.87
CA GLU A 17 -10.58 -12.09 -6.59
C GLU A 17 -10.18 -10.70 -6.05
N PHE A 18 -11.13 -10.02 -5.39
CA PHE A 18 -10.92 -8.77 -4.67
C PHE A 18 -11.34 -8.93 -3.22
N VAL A 19 -10.38 -8.80 -2.31
CA VAL A 19 -10.60 -9.01 -0.87
C VAL A 19 -10.33 -7.72 -0.09
N VAL A 20 -11.10 -7.48 0.96
CA VAL A 20 -10.87 -6.40 1.91
C VAL A 20 -10.46 -7.01 3.26
N ILE A 21 -9.27 -6.69 3.73
CA ILE A 21 -8.79 -7.12 5.04
C ILE A 21 -9.49 -6.28 6.11
N THR A 22 -10.27 -6.93 6.96
CA THR A 22 -11.05 -6.29 8.03
C THR A 22 -10.65 -6.73 9.43
N SER A 23 -9.66 -7.62 9.56
CA SER A 23 -9.20 -8.13 10.85
C SER A 23 -8.44 -7.06 11.64
N GLU A 24 -8.73 -6.98 12.95
CA GLU A 24 -8.14 -6.03 13.88
C GLU A 24 -7.42 -6.74 15.05
N ASN A 25 -6.67 -7.79 14.75
CA ASN A 25 -5.98 -8.60 15.76
C ASN A 25 -4.74 -7.91 16.34
N TYR A 26 -4.23 -6.90 15.65
CA TYR A 26 -3.00 -6.19 16.01
C TYR A 26 -3.20 -4.68 15.96
N ARG A 27 -2.26 -3.93 16.49
CA ARG A 27 -2.34 -2.47 16.48
C ARG A 27 -2.06 -1.90 15.08
N GLY A 28 -2.99 -1.12 14.55
CA GLY A 28 -2.83 -0.28 13.37
C GLY A 28 -2.33 -1.05 12.14
N VAL A 29 -1.25 -0.57 11.54
CA VAL A 29 -0.70 -1.07 10.28
C VAL A 29 -0.23 -2.54 10.31
N PHE A 30 0.03 -3.10 11.50
CA PHE A 30 0.46 -4.50 11.62
C PHE A 30 -0.64 -5.50 11.26
N ASN A 31 -1.90 -5.10 11.23
CA ASN A 31 -2.99 -5.97 10.82
C ASN A 31 -2.83 -6.50 9.40
N LYS A 32 -2.24 -5.74 8.49
CA LYS A 32 -2.06 -6.16 7.11
C LYS A 32 -1.05 -7.32 6.95
N LEU A 33 -0.18 -7.58 7.93
CA LEU A 33 0.75 -8.72 7.87
C LEU A 33 0.04 -10.08 7.77
N GLN A 34 -1.21 -10.17 8.25
CA GLN A 34 -2.01 -11.40 8.17
C GLN A 34 -2.25 -11.86 6.72
N MET A 35 -2.18 -10.95 5.75
CA MET A 35 -2.36 -11.30 4.34
C MET A 35 -1.31 -12.31 3.85
N PHE A 36 -0.09 -12.28 4.38
CA PHE A 36 0.96 -13.23 4.01
C PHE A 36 0.69 -14.65 4.48
N ASP A 37 -0.14 -14.82 5.52
CA ASP A 37 -0.58 -16.15 5.98
C ASP A 37 -1.83 -16.63 5.24
N ILE A 38 -2.70 -15.72 4.85
CA ILE A 38 -3.97 -16.04 4.20
C ILE A 38 -3.77 -16.31 2.70
N TYR A 39 -2.94 -15.51 2.02
CA TYR A 39 -2.74 -15.56 0.58
C TYR A 39 -1.35 -16.08 0.24
N ARG A 40 -1.20 -17.41 0.31
CA ARG A 40 0.08 -18.10 0.10
C ARG A 40 0.32 -18.53 -1.35
N ASP A 41 -0.71 -18.52 -2.17
CA ASP A 41 -0.65 -19.01 -3.54
C ASP A 41 -0.90 -17.90 -4.55
N GLY A 42 -0.41 -18.12 -5.78
CA GLY A 42 -0.67 -17.24 -6.91
C GLY A 42 0.03 -15.89 -6.84
N GLU A 43 -0.46 -14.98 -7.67
CA GLU A 43 0.02 -13.60 -7.77
C GLU A 43 -0.85 -12.69 -6.88
N ASN A 44 -0.21 -11.99 -5.97
CA ASN A 44 -0.88 -11.14 -4.99
C ASN A 44 -0.47 -9.68 -5.16
N LEU A 45 -1.44 -8.78 -5.07
CA LEU A 45 -1.23 -7.34 -5.12
C LEU A 45 -2.11 -6.65 -4.07
N TYR A 46 -1.48 -6.01 -3.12
CA TYR A 46 -2.12 -5.27 -2.04
C TYR A 46 -2.03 -3.77 -2.25
N PHE A 47 -3.11 -3.08 -1.90
CA PHE A 47 -3.17 -1.62 -1.83
C PHE A 47 -3.73 -1.16 -0.49
N ASP A 48 -3.14 -0.14 0.13
CA ASP A 48 -3.78 0.60 1.22
C ASP A 48 -5.03 1.33 0.72
N LEU A 49 -5.96 1.62 1.62
CA LEU A 49 -7.23 2.26 1.25
C LEU A 49 -7.11 3.76 0.94
N ASP A 50 -6.01 4.38 1.35
CA ASP A 50 -5.74 5.81 1.20
C ASP A 50 -4.88 6.12 -0.03
N ILE A 51 -5.23 5.51 -1.16
CA ILE A 51 -4.62 5.78 -2.46
C ILE A 51 -5.65 6.25 -3.49
N CYS A 52 -5.21 7.00 -4.49
CA CYS A 52 -5.99 7.37 -5.65
C CYS A 52 -5.35 6.78 -6.91
N ILE A 53 -6.11 5.94 -7.62
CA ILE A 53 -5.74 5.41 -8.95
C ILE A 53 -6.54 6.20 -9.98
N TYR A 54 -5.88 6.89 -10.88
CA TYR A 54 -6.53 7.83 -11.81
C TYR A 54 -6.17 7.60 -13.28
N ASP A 55 -5.34 6.60 -13.56
CA ASP A 55 -4.99 6.18 -14.92
C ASP A 55 -4.51 4.73 -14.90
N LYS A 56 -4.27 4.19 -16.09
CA LYS A 56 -3.76 2.83 -16.27
C LYS A 56 -2.43 2.65 -15.55
N VAL A 57 -2.40 1.71 -14.63
CA VAL A 57 -1.20 1.41 -13.84
C VAL A 57 -0.22 0.55 -14.64
N PRO A 58 1.09 0.67 -14.38
CA PRO A 58 2.08 -0.26 -14.93
C PRO A 58 1.84 -1.67 -14.40
N ASN A 59 2.51 -2.67 -14.96
CA ASN A 59 2.48 -4.00 -14.35
C ASN A 59 3.14 -3.93 -12.95
N LEU A 60 2.34 -4.17 -11.92
CA LEU A 60 2.76 -4.17 -10.52
C LEU A 60 3.01 -5.57 -9.96
N ILE A 61 2.64 -6.63 -10.67
CA ILE A 61 2.86 -7.99 -10.21
C ILE A 61 4.36 -8.30 -10.19
N ARG A 62 4.83 -8.85 -9.09
CA ARG A 62 6.23 -9.22 -8.87
C ARG A 62 6.32 -10.64 -8.31
N LYS A 63 7.39 -11.33 -8.70
CA LYS A 63 7.72 -12.65 -8.16
C LYS A 63 8.16 -12.54 -6.70
N ASP A 64 9.11 -11.66 -6.43
CA ASP A 64 9.65 -11.44 -5.10
C ASP A 64 8.75 -10.50 -4.30
N LEU A 65 8.78 -10.60 -2.97
CA LEU A 65 8.11 -9.63 -2.10
C LEU A 65 8.64 -8.23 -2.40
N THR A 66 7.75 -7.36 -2.87
CA THR A 66 8.11 -6.04 -3.39
C THR A 66 7.19 -4.97 -2.79
N VAL A 67 7.77 -3.88 -2.29
CA VAL A 67 7.06 -2.72 -1.73
C VAL A 67 7.47 -1.44 -2.44
N LEU A 68 6.85 -0.31 -2.11
CA LEU A 68 7.27 0.97 -2.66
C LEU A 68 8.61 1.43 -2.06
N HIS A 69 9.45 2.01 -2.89
CA HIS A 69 10.52 2.89 -2.42
C HIS A 69 9.92 4.26 -2.10
N ALA A 70 10.05 4.69 -0.84
CA ALA A 70 9.48 5.95 -0.36
C ALA A 70 10.38 7.16 -0.68
N TRP A 71 10.65 7.39 -1.96
CA TRP A 71 11.55 8.44 -2.47
C TRP A 71 11.18 9.86 -2.04
N TRP A 72 9.94 10.08 -1.57
CA TRP A 72 9.43 11.35 -1.05
C TRP A 72 9.73 11.59 0.42
N ARG A 73 10.20 10.56 1.16
CA ARG A 73 10.55 10.67 2.57
C ARG A 73 11.99 11.17 2.73
N ASP A 74 12.27 11.88 3.81
CA ASP A 74 13.63 12.18 4.19
C ASP A 74 14.37 10.93 4.72
N ARG A 75 15.70 11.03 4.85
CA ARG A 75 16.55 9.91 5.28
C ARG A 75 16.33 9.47 6.74
N ALA A 76 15.63 10.25 7.55
CA ALA A 76 15.34 9.91 8.95
C ALA A 76 14.20 8.88 9.05
N HIS A 77 13.44 8.67 7.99
CA HIS A 77 12.41 7.65 7.88
C HIS A 77 12.94 6.35 7.24
N THR A 78 12.05 5.36 7.15
CA THR A 78 12.30 4.16 6.36
C THR A 78 12.31 4.52 4.88
N SER A 79 13.13 3.83 4.09
CA SER A 79 13.09 3.94 2.63
C SER A 79 11.95 3.15 1.99
N PHE A 80 11.28 2.29 2.77
CA PHE A 80 10.14 1.50 2.34
C PHE A 80 8.81 2.17 2.67
N ASN A 81 7.81 1.89 1.84
CA ASN A 81 6.41 2.18 2.12
C ASN A 81 5.54 1.02 1.65
N SER A 82 4.72 0.51 2.55
CA SER A 82 3.89 -0.67 2.37
C SER A 82 2.46 -0.36 1.87
N SER A 83 2.24 0.79 1.26
CA SER A 83 0.94 1.12 0.69
C SER A 83 0.62 0.35 -0.59
N ILE A 84 1.64 -0.14 -1.30
CA ILE A 84 1.52 -1.10 -2.39
C ILE A 84 2.51 -2.22 -2.13
N ILE A 85 2.02 -3.46 -2.11
CA ILE A 85 2.83 -4.66 -1.91
C ILE A 85 2.44 -5.68 -2.96
N SER A 86 3.43 -6.34 -3.56
CA SER A 86 3.20 -7.49 -4.42
C SER A 86 4.13 -8.64 -4.08
N TRP A 87 3.62 -9.84 -4.27
CA TRP A 87 4.39 -11.08 -4.15
C TRP A 87 3.73 -12.20 -4.94
N THR A 88 4.48 -13.24 -5.25
CA THR A 88 3.96 -14.48 -5.83
C THR A 88 4.34 -15.66 -4.94
N GLY A 89 3.38 -16.53 -4.65
CA GLY A 89 3.59 -17.70 -3.80
C GLY A 89 3.68 -17.39 -2.32
N ASP A 90 4.26 -18.31 -1.55
CA ASP A 90 4.23 -18.28 -0.09
C ASP A 90 5.23 -17.29 0.52
N GLN A 91 4.70 -16.31 1.25
CA GLN A 91 5.45 -15.35 2.06
C GLN A 91 5.01 -15.40 3.54
N SER A 92 4.40 -16.48 3.98
CA SER A 92 3.89 -16.63 5.34
C SER A 92 4.95 -16.45 6.43
N HIS A 93 6.23 -16.69 6.11
CA HIS A 93 7.35 -16.49 7.01
C HIS A 93 7.42 -15.05 7.57
N VAL A 94 6.92 -14.05 6.83
CA VAL A 94 6.85 -12.66 7.28
C VAL A 94 5.88 -12.53 8.46
N TYR A 95 4.68 -13.08 8.30
CA TYR A 95 3.66 -13.06 9.35
C TYR A 95 4.04 -13.96 10.54
N GLU A 96 4.57 -15.14 10.27
CA GLU A 96 4.99 -16.08 11.32
C GLU A 96 6.11 -15.50 12.19
N THR A 97 7.06 -14.78 11.59
CA THR A 97 8.10 -14.07 12.34
C THR A 97 7.50 -13.02 13.26
N PHE A 98 6.58 -12.21 12.75
CA PHE A 98 5.88 -11.21 13.53
C PHE A 98 5.02 -11.85 14.65
N LYS A 99 4.27 -12.90 14.34
CA LYS A 99 3.34 -13.56 15.26
C LYS A 99 4.02 -14.15 16.48
N LYS A 100 5.26 -14.65 16.36
CA LYS A 100 6.03 -15.25 17.45
C LYS A 100 6.23 -14.31 18.63
N ASP A 101 6.41 -13.01 18.35
CA ASP A 101 6.64 -11.99 19.40
C ASP A 101 6.01 -10.65 19.03
N TRP A 102 4.74 -10.70 18.61
CA TRP A 102 4.00 -9.57 18.08
C TRP A 102 3.98 -8.34 19.02
N TYR A 103 3.88 -8.59 20.32
CA TYR A 103 3.83 -7.51 21.31
C TYR A 103 5.14 -6.71 21.36
N TYR A 104 6.26 -7.42 21.42
CA TYR A 104 7.59 -6.82 21.40
C TYR A 104 7.87 -6.13 20.04
N LEU A 105 7.55 -6.80 18.94
CA LEU A 105 7.84 -6.29 17.60
C LEU A 105 7.06 -5.02 17.25
N GLN A 106 5.82 -4.89 17.72
CA GLN A 106 5.07 -3.64 17.58
C GLN A 106 5.71 -2.46 18.35
N GLY A 107 6.36 -2.73 19.47
CA GLY A 107 7.12 -1.74 20.20
C GLY A 107 8.49 -1.42 19.58
N LYS A 108 9.17 -2.46 19.09
CA LYS A 108 10.48 -2.36 18.42
C LYS A 108 10.41 -1.54 17.14
N TYR A 109 9.39 -1.79 16.30
CA TYR A 109 9.23 -1.13 15.02
C TYR A 109 8.21 0.02 15.12
N TYR A 110 8.61 1.12 15.75
CA TYR A 110 7.72 2.27 15.98
C TYR A 110 7.28 2.98 14.69
N LYS A 111 8.01 2.78 13.58
CA LYS A 111 7.63 3.24 12.24
C LYS A 111 6.74 2.22 11.49
N GLY A 112 6.29 1.18 12.19
CA GLY A 112 5.37 0.18 11.67
C GLY A 112 6.03 -0.89 10.82
N ILE A 113 5.22 -1.50 9.94
CA ILE A 113 5.66 -2.62 9.12
C ILE A 113 6.71 -2.21 8.09
N ASP A 114 6.74 -0.96 7.65
CA ASP A 114 7.75 -0.46 6.71
C ASP A 114 9.16 -0.69 7.28
N GLU A 115 9.35 -0.34 8.56
CA GLU A 115 10.62 -0.54 9.26
C GLU A 115 10.96 -2.02 9.49
N MET A 116 9.95 -2.82 9.81
CA MET A 116 10.13 -4.26 9.99
C MET A 116 10.57 -4.94 8.69
N LEU A 117 9.88 -4.63 7.58
CA LEU A 117 10.21 -5.19 6.27
C LEU A 117 11.61 -4.77 5.80
N GLU A 118 11.99 -3.51 6.01
CA GLU A 118 13.29 -2.98 5.61
C GLU A 118 14.45 -3.62 6.37
N LYS A 119 14.26 -3.94 7.66
CA LYS A 119 15.35 -4.40 8.53
C LYS A 119 15.50 -5.91 8.58
N ASP A 120 14.40 -6.65 8.50
CA ASP A 120 14.41 -8.07 8.85
C ASP A 120 14.17 -9.00 7.65
N PHE A 121 13.82 -8.45 6.45
CA PHE A 121 13.47 -9.27 5.28
C PHE A 121 14.17 -8.83 4.00
N ASP A 122 14.41 -9.78 3.08
CA ASP A 122 14.86 -9.47 1.71
C ASP A 122 13.67 -9.03 0.87
N VAL A 123 13.40 -7.74 0.86
CA VAL A 123 12.29 -7.13 0.15
C VAL A 123 12.82 -6.27 -0.98
N LYS A 124 12.26 -6.42 -2.16
CA LYS A 124 12.56 -5.58 -3.33
C LYS A 124 11.70 -4.31 -3.31
N THR A 125 12.10 -3.31 -4.08
CA THR A 125 11.32 -2.09 -4.20
C THR A 125 10.90 -1.81 -5.63
N TYR A 126 9.70 -1.23 -5.78
CA TYR A 126 9.31 -0.59 -7.02
C TYR A 126 10.12 0.68 -7.23
N ASP A 127 10.53 0.92 -8.47
CA ASP A 127 11.00 2.23 -8.86
C ASP A 127 9.79 3.11 -9.20
N LYS A 128 9.74 4.31 -8.66
CA LYS A 128 8.85 5.46 -8.93
C LYS A 128 7.50 5.15 -9.64
N VAL A 129 6.70 4.23 -9.10
CA VAL A 129 5.39 3.86 -9.67
C VAL A 129 4.24 4.77 -9.20
N CYS A 130 4.48 5.57 -8.18
CA CYS A 130 3.51 6.50 -7.61
C CYS A 130 4.18 7.74 -7.05
N TYR A 131 3.41 8.76 -6.74
CA TYR A 131 3.86 9.92 -5.97
C TYR A 131 3.03 10.10 -4.70
N SER A 132 3.54 10.91 -3.77
CA SER A 132 2.86 11.22 -2.52
C SER A 132 2.42 12.66 -2.48
N ILE A 133 1.21 12.90 -2.00
CA ILE A 133 0.70 14.26 -1.73
C ILE A 133 1.34 14.87 -0.47
N GLN A 134 2.08 14.07 0.30
CA GLN A 134 2.66 14.50 1.59
C GLN A 134 3.57 15.73 1.45
N ASN A 135 4.29 15.85 0.35
CA ASN A 135 5.25 16.92 0.13
C ASN A 135 4.66 18.12 -0.62
N ASN A 136 3.51 17.96 -1.26
CA ASN A 136 2.86 19.04 -1.97
C ASN A 136 1.34 18.81 -2.14
N GLU A 137 0.56 19.34 -1.21
CA GLU A 137 -0.90 19.13 -1.14
C GLU A 137 -1.67 19.76 -2.31
N TYR A 138 -1.07 20.73 -2.96
CA TYR A 138 -1.71 21.55 -3.98
C TYR A 138 -1.23 21.27 -5.39
N GLU A 139 -0.38 20.25 -5.55
CA GLU A 139 0.07 19.90 -6.89
C GLU A 139 -1.09 19.44 -7.78
N PRO A 140 -1.12 19.92 -9.02
CA PRO A 140 -2.01 19.38 -10.02
C PRO A 140 -1.70 17.90 -10.25
N LYS A 141 -2.69 17.17 -10.79
CA LYS A 141 -2.52 15.77 -11.20
C LYS A 141 -1.20 15.57 -11.93
N ASN A 142 -0.31 14.77 -11.38
CA ASN A 142 0.96 14.47 -12.01
C ASN A 142 0.74 13.47 -13.15
N LYS A 143 1.15 13.84 -14.36
CA LYS A 143 0.94 13.04 -15.58
C LYS A 143 1.93 11.90 -15.75
N ASP A 144 3.03 11.92 -14.98
CA ASP A 144 4.07 10.88 -15.07
C ASP A 144 3.72 9.62 -14.25
N TYR A 145 2.63 9.71 -13.46
CA TYR A 145 2.16 8.63 -12.60
C TYR A 145 0.70 8.31 -12.84
N SER A 146 0.28 7.15 -12.39
CA SER A 146 -1.12 6.70 -12.40
C SER A 146 -1.70 6.54 -11.00
N ILE A 147 -0.86 6.63 -9.97
CA ILE A 147 -1.20 6.41 -8.57
C ILE A 147 -0.69 7.56 -7.71
N MET A 148 -1.55 8.06 -6.83
CA MET A 148 -1.20 9.02 -5.78
C MET A 148 -1.48 8.42 -4.40
N LEU A 149 -0.56 8.62 -3.46
CA LEU A 149 -0.69 8.23 -2.06
C LEU A 149 -1.10 9.43 -1.22
N PHE A 150 -2.10 9.28 -0.37
CA PHE A 150 -2.49 10.31 0.60
C PHE A 150 -1.58 10.33 1.84
N ASN A 151 -0.98 9.18 2.21
CA ASN A 151 0.00 9.09 3.29
C ASN A 151 -0.40 9.86 4.55
N GLN A 152 -1.24 9.26 5.41
CA GLN A 152 -1.77 9.86 6.64
C GLN A 152 -2.73 11.05 6.44
N ARG A 153 -3.06 11.38 5.20
CA ARG A 153 -4.03 12.42 4.85
C ARG A 153 -5.32 11.82 4.27
N GLN A 154 -5.69 10.65 4.76
CA GLN A 154 -6.89 9.94 4.36
C GLN A 154 -8.17 10.76 4.55
N PHE A 155 -8.16 11.76 5.44
CA PHE A 155 -9.26 12.71 5.58
C PHE A 155 -9.58 13.44 4.27
N MET A 156 -8.61 13.60 3.37
CA MET A 156 -8.83 14.19 2.04
C MET A 156 -9.69 13.31 1.13
N MET A 157 -9.93 12.05 1.52
CA MET A 157 -10.86 11.13 0.85
C MET A 157 -12.28 11.19 1.44
N GLU A 158 -12.48 11.96 2.52
CA GLU A 158 -13.79 12.09 3.18
C GLU A 158 -14.72 13.07 2.46
N PRO A 159 -16.03 12.95 2.67
CA PRO A 159 -16.99 13.92 2.16
C PRO A 159 -16.70 15.34 2.67
N GLY A 160 -16.66 16.31 1.77
CA GLY A 160 -16.35 17.71 2.11
C GLY A 160 -14.94 18.15 1.72
N TRP A 161 -14.02 17.21 1.54
CA TRP A 161 -12.73 17.50 0.92
C TRP A 161 -12.84 17.37 -0.60
N SER A 162 -12.31 18.33 -1.32
CA SER A 162 -12.33 18.36 -2.78
C SER A 162 -10.96 18.69 -3.34
N GLY A 163 -10.58 17.95 -4.35
CA GLY A 163 -9.41 18.17 -5.17
C GLY A 163 -9.62 17.47 -6.51
N TRP A 164 -8.68 17.58 -7.43
CA TRP A 164 -8.80 16.93 -8.73
C TRP A 164 -9.04 15.41 -8.61
N TRP A 165 -8.55 14.77 -7.55
CA TRP A 165 -8.72 13.33 -7.28
C TRP A 165 -10.16 12.92 -6.98
N SER A 166 -11.00 13.81 -6.48
CA SER A 166 -12.40 13.49 -6.15
C SER A 166 -13.22 13.05 -7.36
N ASN A 167 -12.79 13.42 -8.57
CA ASN A 167 -13.42 13.01 -9.82
C ASN A 167 -13.25 11.51 -10.12
N TYR A 168 -12.34 10.84 -9.44
CA TYR A 168 -12.05 9.41 -9.60
C TYR A 168 -12.71 8.53 -8.53
N PHE A 169 -13.36 9.15 -7.55
CA PHE A 169 -14.09 8.40 -6.53
C PHE A 169 -15.45 7.95 -7.05
N LEU A 170 -16.02 6.94 -6.38
CA LEU A 170 -17.36 6.46 -6.66
C LEU A 170 -18.35 7.66 -6.61
N PRO A 171 -19.17 7.85 -7.65
CA PRO A 171 -20.22 8.87 -7.62
C PRO A 171 -21.15 8.66 -6.41
N ARG A 172 -21.56 9.79 -5.81
CA ARG A 172 -22.47 9.79 -4.64
C ARG A 172 -23.90 9.49 -5.05
#